data_bdec32565cfd8d0b9111865d67fbad99
#
_entry.id   bdec32565cfd8d0b9111865d67fbad99
#
_cell.length_a   1.000
_cell.length_b   1.000
_cell.length_c   1.000
_cell.angle_alpha   90.00
_cell.angle_beta   90.00
_cell.angle_gamma   90.00
#
_symmetry.space_group_name_H-M   'P 1'
#
loop_
_entity.id
_entity.type
_entity.pdbx_description
1 polymer ?
#
loop_
_entity_poly.entity_id
_entity_poly.type
_entity_poly.pdbx_seq_one_letter_code
_entity_poly.pdbx_strand_id
1 'polypeptide(L)'
;GFVLSYPPSTPWERVRDATLELLSPTRCVACECPGSLVCDACAARIVTIDPVFACLRCGAPFGSLLCTECQSESSQDDQVANNCLAACVFEGVPARIVRAYKDGGERRLAAWIAHALFDAVHRAQKAVPKRMDAFALDADAVVFVPATPAAYRRRGFDHMEAVAREFSNLMGIPVLDALAKWDACDQRKLGRGGRLANAADAYDVVEPVAGMRLLLIDDVITTGATMAAAS
;
A
#
# COMPACT_ATOMS: atom_id res chain seq x y z
N GLY A 1 -3.71 16.09 14.76
CA GLY A 1 -4.67 15.08 15.12
C GLY A 1 -5.42 14.64 13.89
N PHE A 2 -5.40 13.35 13.58
CA PHE A 2 -6.14 12.78 12.46
C PHE A 2 -7.64 12.88 12.75
N VAL A 3 -8.32 13.81 12.13
CA VAL A 3 -9.78 13.84 12.10
C VAL A 3 -10.22 13.38 10.72
N LEU A 4 -10.60 12.10 10.62
CA LEU A 4 -11.30 11.58 9.44
C LEU A 4 -12.66 12.28 9.35
N SER A 5 -12.80 13.30 8.50
CA SER A 5 -14.10 13.88 8.18
C SER A 5 -14.78 13.01 7.12
N TYR A 6 -15.57 12.04 7.58
CA TYR A 6 -16.53 11.37 6.71
C TYR A 6 -17.61 12.33 6.21
N PRO A 7 -18.18 12.11 5.00
CA PRO A 7 -19.34 12.88 4.56
C PRO A 7 -20.48 12.73 5.58
N PRO A 8 -21.32 13.72 5.73
CA PRO A 8 -22.38 13.72 6.75
C PRO A 8 -23.30 12.51 6.54
N SER A 9 -23.24 11.56 7.46
CA SER A 9 -24.12 10.39 7.49
C SER A 9 -25.57 10.84 7.71
N THR A 10 -26.51 10.17 7.06
CA THR A 10 -27.94 10.38 7.27
C THR A 10 -28.30 10.16 8.75
N PRO A 11 -29.38 10.77 9.28
CA PRO A 11 -29.82 10.53 10.66
C PRO A 11 -29.99 9.04 11.00
N TRP A 12 -30.43 8.25 10.04
CA TRP A 12 -30.61 6.80 10.18
C TRP A 12 -29.28 6.04 10.26
N GLU A 13 -28.30 6.41 9.46
CA GLU A 13 -26.96 5.83 9.54
C GLU A 13 -26.32 6.12 10.89
N ARG A 14 -26.48 7.31 11.43
CA ARG A 14 -25.98 7.68 12.77
C ARG A 14 -26.62 6.84 13.87
N VAL A 15 -27.92 6.58 13.81
CA VAL A 15 -28.60 5.73 14.79
C VAL A 15 -28.14 4.28 14.67
N ARG A 16 -28.02 3.74 13.45
CA ARG A 16 -27.49 2.41 13.19
C ARG A 16 -26.07 2.26 13.73
N ASP A 17 -25.21 3.21 13.41
CA ASP A 17 -23.79 3.16 13.80
C ASP A 17 -23.63 3.30 15.32
N ALA A 18 -24.41 4.16 15.97
CA ALA A 18 -24.44 4.25 17.42
C ALA A 18 -24.96 2.96 18.09
N THR A 19 -25.94 2.29 17.49
CA THR A 19 -26.47 1.01 18.00
C THR A 19 -25.43 -0.10 17.82
N LEU A 20 -24.77 -0.15 16.66
CA LEU A 20 -23.69 -1.11 16.41
C LEU A 20 -22.52 -0.87 17.35
N GLU A 21 -22.15 0.37 17.62
CA GLU A 21 -21.08 0.74 18.55
C GLU A 21 -21.40 0.34 20.00
N LEU A 22 -22.68 0.37 20.39
CA LEU A 22 -23.12 -0.12 21.71
C LEU A 22 -23.03 -1.66 21.83
N LEU A 23 -23.34 -2.39 20.74
CA LEU A 23 -23.34 -3.85 20.72
C LEU A 23 -21.95 -4.44 20.48
N SER A 24 -21.13 -3.76 19.70
CA SER A 24 -19.77 -4.17 19.32
C SER A 24 -18.89 -2.92 19.20
N PRO A 25 -18.38 -2.41 20.32
CA PRO A 25 -17.60 -1.20 20.34
C PRO A 25 -16.34 -1.35 19.51
N THR A 26 -16.06 -0.33 18.67
CA THR A 26 -14.81 -0.23 17.90
C THR A 26 -13.64 -0.25 18.88
N ARG A 27 -12.68 -1.14 18.63
CA ARG A 27 -11.46 -1.28 19.41
C ARG A 27 -10.22 -1.03 18.58
N CYS A 28 -9.23 -0.45 19.21
CA CYS A 28 -7.93 -0.25 18.59
C CYS A 28 -7.28 -1.59 18.26
N VAL A 29 -6.95 -1.84 16.99
CA VAL A 29 -6.35 -3.11 16.52
C VAL A 29 -4.95 -3.36 17.11
N ALA A 30 -4.35 -2.37 17.74
CA ALA A 30 -3.03 -2.50 18.33
C ALA A 30 -3.04 -2.68 19.87
N CYS A 31 -4.01 -2.13 20.60
CA CYS A 31 -4.05 -2.17 22.09
C CYS A 31 -5.43 -2.48 22.67
N GLU A 32 -6.45 -2.70 21.81
CA GLU A 32 -7.84 -3.02 22.18
C GLU A 32 -8.57 -1.91 22.96
N CYS A 33 -7.97 -0.73 23.10
CA CYS A 33 -8.64 0.42 23.70
C CYS A 33 -9.90 0.79 22.90
N PRO A 34 -11.06 1.01 23.54
CA PRO A 34 -12.29 1.34 22.82
C PRO A 34 -12.25 2.76 22.24
N GLY A 35 -13.07 3.01 21.21
CA GLY A 35 -13.37 4.33 20.65
C GLY A 35 -12.77 4.61 19.26
N SER A 36 -11.77 3.86 18.81
CA SER A 36 -11.19 4.05 17.46
C SER A 36 -10.47 2.81 16.96
N LEU A 37 -10.36 2.66 15.63
CA LEU A 37 -9.60 1.55 15.00
C LEU A 37 -8.11 1.64 15.27
N VAL A 38 -7.58 2.86 15.36
CA VAL A 38 -6.20 3.13 15.80
C VAL A 38 -6.26 4.34 16.73
N CYS A 39 -6.04 4.13 18.02
CA CYS A 39 -6.09 5.22 19.01
C CYS A 39 -4.85 6.12 18.91
N ASP A 40 -4.98 7.37 19.37
CA ASP A 40 -3.91 8.37 19.30
C ASP A 40 -2.60 7.90 19.95
N ALA A 41 -2.69 7.19 21.08
CA ALA A 41 -1.53 6.63 21.77
C ALA A 41 -0.79 5.58 20.93
N CYS A 42 -1.51 4.78 20.14
CA CYS A 42 -0.91 3.83 19.21
C CYS A 42 -0.40 4.54 17.95
N ALA A 43 -1.16 5.49 17.41
CA ALA A 43 -0.72 6.28 16.25
C ALA A 43 0.58 7.04 16.53
N ALA A 44 0.74 7.60 17.72
CA ALA A 44 1.96 8.29 18.15
C ALA A 44 3.21 7.38 18.26
N ARG A 45 3.02 6.05 18.29
CA ARG A 45 4.11 5.06 18.33
C ARG A 45 4.56 4.59 16.95
N ILE A 46 3.91 5.06 15.89
CA ILE A 46 4.27 4.69 14.53
C ILE A 46 5.54 5.45 14.12
N VAL A 47 6.57 4.71 13.77
CA VAL A 47 7.81 5.27 13.25
C VAL A 47 7.62 5.54 11.76
N THR A 48 7.40 6.80 11.41
CA THR A 48 7.31 7.25 10.03
C THR A 48 8.70 7.32 9.40
N ILE A 49 8.80 6.98 8.11
CA ILE A 49 10.06 7.07 7.38
C ILE A 49 10.26 8.50 6.90
N ASP A 50 11.42 9.08 7.24
CA ASP A 50 11.81 10.39 6.74
C ASP A 50 12.27 10.25 5.28
N PRO A 51 11.61 10.92 4.32
CA PRO A 51 11.93 10.81 2.91
C PRO A 51 13.33 11.33 2.54
N VAL A 52 13.93 12.18 3.38
CA VAL A 52 15.31 12.66 3.18
C VAL A 52 16.32 11.53 3.36
N PHE A 53 16.06 10.63 4.29
CA PHE A 53 16.93 9.50 4.65
C PHE A 53 16.41 8.14 4.16
N ALA A 54 15.44 8.13 3.27
CA ALA A 54 14.92 6.92 2.69
C ALA A 54 15.71 6.49 1.45
N CYS A 55 15.88 5.18 1.27
CA CYS A 55 16.47 4.61 0.06
C CYS A 55 15.65 5.00 -1.17
N LEU A 56 16.31 5.49 -2.23
CA LEU A 56 15.63 5.92 -3.47
C LEU A 56 14.96 4.74 -4.19
N ARG A 57 15.53 3.55 -4.10
CA ARG A 57 15.07 2.37 -4.84
C ARG A 57 13.94 1.62 -4.13
N CYS A 58 14.07 1.35 -2.82
CA CYS A 58 13.11 0.51 -2.09
C CYS A 58 12.35 1.24 -0.97
N GLY A 59 12.64 2.52 -0.72
CA GLY A 59 11.99 3.29 0.35
C GLY A 59 12.42 2.92 1.77
N ALA A 60 13.38 2.01 1.96
CA ALA A 60 13.85 1.60 3.28
C ALA A 60 14.40 2.80 4.07
N PRO A 61 14.20 2.85 5.41
CA PRO A 61 14.79 3.88 6.26
C PRO A 61 16.32 3.76 6.28
N PHE A 62 17.01 4.86 6.63
CA PHE A 62 18.47 4.90 6.84
C PHE A 62 19.34 4.82 5.57
N GLY A 63 18.79 5.16 4.41
CA GLY A 63 19.58 5.28 3.18
C GLY A 63 19.51 6.70 2.64
N SER A 64 20.65 7.43 2.56
CA SER A 64 20.66 8.79 1.99
C SER A 64 20.55 8.80 0.45
N LEU A 65 20.91 7.71 -0.21
CA LEU A 65 20.76 7.48 -1.65
C LEU A 65 20.28 6.06 -1.92
N LEU A 66 21.08 5.05 -1.56
CA LEU A 66 20.74 3.63 -1.65
C LEU A 66 21.07 2.95 -0.33
N CYS A 67 20.24 2.00 0.10
CA CYS A 67 20.55 1.15 1.25
C CYS A 67 21.61 0.10 0.83
N THR A 68 22.24 -0.55 1.80
CA THR A 68 23.29 -1.54 1.56
C THR A 68 22.83 -2.72 0.69
N GLU A 69 21.59 -3.13 0.81
CA GLU A 69 21.00 -4.19 -0.02
C GLU A 69 20.86 -3.74 -1.49
N CYS A 70 20.29 -2.55 -1.72
CA CYS A 70 20.14 -2.01 -3.07
C CYS A 70 21.48 -1.65 -3.73
N GLN A 71 22.52 -1.33 -2.96
CA GLN A 71 23.88 -1.12 -3.49
C GLN A 71 24.52 -2.41 -3.97
N SER A 72 24.32 -3.53 -3.27
CA SER A 72 24.88 -4.82 -3.63
C SER A 72 24.24 -5.45 -4.88
N GLU A 73 23.01 -5.07 -5.18
CA GLU A 73 22.23 -5.53 -6.33
C GLU A 73 22.42 -4.64 -7.59
N SER A 74 23.34 -3.67 -7.55
CA SER A 74 23.59 -2.76 -8.68
C SER A 74 24.31 -3.45 -9.85
N SER A 75 23.70 -4.49 -10.40
CA SER A 75 24.04 -5.09 -11.68
C SER A 75 22.97 -4.77 -12.73
N GLN A 76 23.29 -3.78 -13.56
CA GLN A 76 22.92 -3.64 -14.99
C GLN A 76 21.45 -3.54 -15.43
N ASP A 77 20.44 -3.56 -14.58
CA ASP A 77 19.06 -3.27 -15.02
C ASP A 77 18.60 -1.91 -14.43
N ASP A 78 19.02 -0.85 -15.10
CA ASP A 78 18.70 0.56 -14.73
C ASP A 78 17.24 0.96 -14.98
N GLN A 79 16.34 0.03 -15.25
CA GLN A 79 14.94 0.31 -15.59
C GLN A 79 13.93 0.06 -14.45
N VAL A 80 14.36 -0.45 -13.31
CA VAL A 80 13.48 -0.64 -12.16
C VAL A 80 13.21 0.70 -11.49
N ALA A 81 11.95 0.97 -11.21
CA ALA A 81 11.44 2.19 -10.58
C ALA A 81 12.39 2.76 -9.52
N ASN A 82 13.12 3.83 -9.87
CA ASN A 82 14.10 4.47 -9.00
C ASN A 82 13.48 5.38 -7.94
N ASN A 83 12.17 5.31 -7.74
CA ASN A 83 11.43 6.17 -6.82
C ASN A 83 10.42 5.35 -6.04
N CYS A 84 10.85 4.79 -4.92
CA CYS A 84 9.96 4.16 -3.98
C CYS A 84 9.81 5.01 -2.72
N LEU A 85 8.59 5.12 -2.22
CA LEU A 85 8.24 5.85 -1.01
C LEU A 85 7.52 4.91 -0.05
N ALA A 86 8.05 4.77 1.16
CA ALA A 86 7.40 4.01 2.23
C ALA A 86 6.89 4.95 3.33
N ALA A 87 5.70 4.68 3.83
CA ALA A 87 5.03 5.54 4.81
C ALA A 87 5.63 5.41 6.22
N CYS A 88 5.92 4.17 6.64
CA CYS A 88 6.39 3.86 7.98
C CYS A 88 7.14 2.51 8.01
N VAL A 89 7.84 2.27 9.10
CA VAL A 89 8.49 0.99 9.36
C VAL A 89 7.45 -0.08 9.67
N PHE A 90 7.56 -1.26 9.03
CA PHE A 90 6.63 -2.38 9.19
C PHE A 90 6.90 -3.17 10.47
N GLU A 91 6.74 -2.51 11.61
CA GLU A 91 6.91 -3.11 12.94
C GLU A 91 5.82 -2.62 13.91
N GLY A 92 5.60 -3.34 15.01
CA GLY A 92 4.70 -2.91 16.09
C GLY A 92 3.29 -2.60 15.61
N VAL A 93 2.86 -1.34 15.69
CA VAL A 93 1.50 -0.89 15.36
C VAL A 93 1.18 -1.06 13.87
N PRO A 94 2.01 -0.59 12.90
CA PRO A 94 1.76 -0.81 11.48
C PRO A 94 1.56 -2.28 11.10
N ALA A 95 2.39 -3.17 11.63
CA ALA A 95 2.27 -4.59 11.36
C ALA A 95 0.95 -5.19 11.89
N ARG A 96 0.43 -4.70 13.03
CA ARG A 96 -0.88 -5.11 13.55
C ARG A 96 -2.02 -4.57 12.71
N ILE A 97 -1.94 -3.32 12.25
CA ILE A 97 -2.93 -2.71 11.35
C ILE A 97 -3.06 -3.54 10.07
N VAL A 98 -1.95 -3.82 9.39
CA VAL A 98 -1.97 -4.58 8.13
C VAL A 98 -2.50 -6.00 8.35
N ARG A 99 -2.12 -6.69 9.44
CA ARG A 99 -2.65 -8.02 9.75
C ARG A 99 -4.15 -8.00 10.06
N ALA A 100 -4.61 -7.04 10.87
CA ALA A 100 -6.04 -6.88 11.16
C ALA A 100 -6.85 -6.60 9.89
N TYR A 101 -6.30 -5.82 8.98
CA TYR A 101 -6.89 -5.52 7.68
C TYR A 101 -6.93 -6.76 6.77
N LYS A 102 -5.77 -7.40 6.55
CA LYS A 102 -5.63 -8.53 5.62
C LYS A 102 -6.32 -9.81 6.10
N ASP A 103 -6.10 -10.14 7.36
CA ASP A 103 -6.43 -11.47 7.89
C ASP A 103 -7.55 -11.40 8.95
N GLY A 104 -7.68 -10.27 9.64
CA GLY A 104 -8.75 -10.02 10.62
C GLY A 104 -10.06 -9.52 9.99
N GLY A 105 -10.06 -9.15 8.71
CA GLY A 105 -11.25 -8.68 8.00
C GLY A 105 -11.75 -7.28 8.41
N GLU A 106 -10.93 -6.49 9.11
CA GLU A 106 -11.29 -5.12 9.52
C GLU A 106 -11.15 -4.15 8.32
N ARG A 107 -12.12 -4.20 7.42
CA ARG A 107 -12.11 -3.46 6.15
C ARG A 107 -12.06 -1.94 6.30
N ARG A 108 -12.54 -1.39 7.42
CA ARG A 108 -12.51 0.05 7.72
C ARG A 108 -11.08 0.61 7.80
N LEU A 109 -10.08 -0.25 7.99
CA LEU A 109 -8.67 0.15 7.97
C LEU A 109 -8.16 0.55 6.59
N ALA A 110 -8.87 0.25 5.49
CA ALA A 110 -8.48 0.69 4.15
C ALA A 110 -8.29 2.21 4.08
N ALA A 111 -9.25 2.97 4.59
CA ALA A 111 -9.16 4.43 4.65
C ALA A 111 -7.98 4.90 5.51
N TRP A 112 -7.72 4.24 6.65
CA TRP A 112 -6.58 4.59 7.50
C TRP A 112 -5.24 4.37 6.79
N ILE A 113 -5.09 3.24 6.09
CA ILE A 113 -3.88 2.92 5.31
C ILE A 113 -3.71 3.92 4.15
N ALA A 114 -4.79 4.23 3.44
CA ALA A 114 -4.78 5.21 2.36
C ALA A 114 -4.33 6.61 2.85
N HIS A 115 -4.82 7.05 4.01
CA HIS A 115 -4.36 8.30 4.62
C HIS A 115 -2.88 8.26 5.01
N ALA A 116 -2.36 7.13 5.51
CA ALA A 116 -0.95 7.00 5.83
C ALA A 116 -0.05 7.12 4.58
N LEU A 117 -0.48 6.55 3.44
CA LEU A 117 0.18 6.72 2.15
C LEU A 117 0.10 8.17 1.66
N PHE A 118 -1.06 8.79 1.73
CA PHE A 118 -1.28 10.18 1.34
C PHE A 118 -0.39 11.14 2.14
N ASP A 119 -0.30 10.96 3.45
CA ASP A 119 0.57 11.76 4.31
C ASP A 119 2.06 11.53 3.99
N ALA A 120 2.44 10.31 3.61
CA ALA A 120 3.80 10.04 3.19
C ALA A 120 4.18 10.81 1.92
N VAL A 121 3.27 10.84 0.93
CA VAL A 121 3.44 11.63 -0.30
C VAL A 121 3.58 13.13 0.04
N HIS A 122 2.70 13.67 0.88
CA HIS A 122 2.75 15.08 1.28
C HIS A 122 4.00 15.45 2.07
N ARG A 123 4.47 14.56 2.96
CA ARG A 123 5.75 14.75 3.66
C ARG A 123 6.92 14.79 2.68
N ALA A 124 6.93 13.88 1.72
CA ALA A 124 7.99 13.81 0.72
C ALA A 124 7.99 15.04 -0.21
N GLN A 125 6.83 15.52 -0.63
CA GLN A 125 6.71 16.76 -1.41
C GLN A 125 7.32 17.97 -0.70
N LYS A 126 7.11 18.08 0.61
CA LYS A 126 7.66 19.18 1.41
C LYS A 126 9.16 19.04 1.68
N ALA A 127 9.62 17.81 1.95
CA ALA A 127 10.98 17.56 2.38
C ALA A 127 11.96 17.44 1.20
N VAL A 128 11.55 16.85 0.09
CA VAL A 128 12.39 16.54 -1.08
C VAL A 128 11.67 16.85 -2.40
N PRO A 129 11.27 18.12 -2.64
CA PRO A 129 10.45 18.49 -3.80
C PRO A 129 11.07 18.08 -5.12
N LYS A 130 12.37 18.28 -5.33
CA LYS A 130 13.08 17.89 -6.56
C LYS A 130 13.02 16.39 -6.86
N ARG A 131 12.99 15.55 -5.83
CA ARG A 131 12.80 14.10 -5.98
C ARG A 131 11.36 13.78 -6.34
N MET A 132 10.42 14.55 -5.78
CA MET A 132 9.00 14.37 -6.00
C MET A 132 8.53 14.85 -7.38
N ASP A 133 9.29 15.71 -8.06
CA ASP A 133 9.02 16.08 -9.47
C ASP A 133 9.10 14.85 -10.40
N ALA A 134 9.91 13.85 -10.04
CA ALA A 134 9.98 12.56 -10.73
C ALA A 134 8.98 11.53 -10.18
N PHE A 135 8.33 11.81 -9.04
CA PHE A 135 7.39 10.95 -8.35
C PHE A 135 5.98 11.49 -8.59
N ALA A 136 5.37 11.00 -9.57
CA ALA A 136 3.95 10.85 -9.90
C ALA A 136 2.88 11.78 -9.28
N LEU A 137 3.16 13.04 -9.02
CA LEU A 137 2.09 14.03 -8.82
C LEU A 137 1.27 14.24 -10.09
N ASP A 138 1.87 13.91 -11.23
CA ASP A 138 1.27 13.89 -12.55
C ASP A 138 0.98 12.45 -13.02
N ALA A 139 0.75 11.49 -12.12
CA ALA A 139 0.39 10.14 -12.52
C ALA A 139 -0.99 10.14 -13.20
N ASP A 140 -1.10 9.40 -14.29
CA ASP A 140 -2.34 9.24 -15.03
C ASP A 140 -3.32 8.32 -14.28
N ALA A 141 -2.80 7.35 -13.53
CA ALA A 141 -3.60 6.44 -12.71
C ALA A 141 -2.84 5.87 -11.51
N VAL A 142 -3.60 5.47 -10.49
CA VAL A 142 -3.15 4.63 -9.38
C VAL A 142 -3.36 3.17 -9.77
N VAL A 143 -2.31 2.37 -9.72
CA VAL A 143 -2.33 0.92 -9.89
C VAL A 143 -2.00 0.27 -8.55
N PHE A 144 -2.57 -0.87 -8.26
CA PHE A 144 -2.31 -1.61 -7.02
C PHE A 144 -1.79 -3.01 -7.29
N VAL A 145 -0.99 -3.53 -6.36
CA VAL A 145 -0.54 -4.93 -6.40
C VAL A 145 -1.71 -5.84 -6.01
N PRO A 146 -2.25 -6.66 -6.93
CA PRO A 146 -3.45 -7.44 -6.66
C PRO A 146 -3.17 -8.62 -5.72
N ALA A 147 -4.20 -9.03 -4.98
CA ALA A 147 -4.17 -10.26 -4.21
C ALA A 147 -4.11 -11.49 -5.13
N THR A 148 -3.48 -12.57 -4.68
CA THR A 148 -3.58 -13.84 -5.42
C THR A 148 -5.03 -14.34 -5.45
N PRO A 149 -5.46 -15.11 -6.47
CA PRO A 149 -6.79 -15.70 -6.52
C PRO A 149 -7.15 -16.50 -5.27
N ALA A 150 -6.19 -17.22 -4.68
CA ALA A 150 -6.40 -17.94 -3.42
C ALA A 150 -6.65 -17.00 -2.24
N ALA A 151 -5.89 -15.91 -2.15
CA ALA A 151 -6.08 -14.90 -1.11
C ALA A 151 -7.42 -14.17 -1.26
N TYR A 152 -7.78 -13.80 -2.50
CA TYR A 152 -9.09 -13.21 -2.81
C TYR A 152 -10.25 -14.11 -2.38
N ARG A 153 -10.24 -15.41 -2.76
CA ARG A 153 -11.27 -16.38 -2.36
C ARG A 153 -11.37 -16.52 -0.85
N ARG A 154 -10.24 -16.52 -0.14
CA ARG A 154 -10.22 -16.63 1.33
C ARG A 154 -10.78 -15.39 2.02
N ARG A 155 -10.46 -14.18 1.51
CA ARG A 155 -10.83 -12.90 2.12
C ARG A 155 -12.18 -12.37 1.65
N GLY A 156 -12.60 -12.75 0.44
CA GLY A 156 -13.80 -12.25 -0.22
C GLY A 156 -13.67 -10.82 -0.77
N PHE A 157 -12.43 -10.26 -0.83
CA PHE A 157 -12.12 -8.95 -1.43
C PHE A 157 -10.63 -8.82 -1.75
N ASP A 158 -10.29 -7.92 -2.66
CA ASP A 158 -8.92 -7.47 -2.85
C ASP A 158 -8.63 -6.33 -1.85
N HIS A 159 -7.66 -6.57 -0.97
CA HIS A 159 -7.32 -5.61 0.07
C HIS A 159 -6.65 -4.36 -0.50
N MET A 160 -5.83 -4.49 -1.56
CA MET A 160 -5.17 -3.35 -2.16
C MET A 160 -6.09 -2.54 -3.06
N GLU A 161 -7.08 -3.16 -3.71
CA GLU A 161 -8.12 -2.43 -4.45
C GLU A 161 -8.87 -1.44 -3.53
N ALA A 162 -9.28 -1.89 -2.33
CA ALA A 162 -9.99 -1.02 -1.40
C ALA A 162 -9.12 0.15 -0.92
N VAL A 163 -7.84 -0.09 -0.63
CA VAL A 163 -6.87 0.99 -0.29
C VAL A 163 -6.66 1.92 -1.48
N ALA A 164 -6.52 1.38 -2.71
CA ALA A 164 -6.32 2.17 -3.91
C ALA A 164 -7.48 3.12 -4.18
N ARG A 165 -8.72 2.67 -4.00
CA ARG A 165 -9.91 3.52 -4.16
C ARG A 165 -9.95 4.67 -3.16
N GLU A 166 -9.65 4.41 -1.89
CA GLU A 166 -9.57 5.46 -0.87
C GLU A 166 -8.43 6.44 -1.15
N PHE A 167 -7.26 5.93 -1.53
CA PHE A 167 -6.10 6.76 -1.88
C PHE A 167 -6.35 7.59 -3.13
N SER A 168 -6.98 7.02 -4.14
CA SER A 168 -7.42 7.70 -5.36
C SER A 168 -8.33 8.89 -5.06
N ASN A 169 -9.32 8.72 -4.17
CA ASN A 169 -10.19 9.80 -3.74
C ASN A 169 -9.42 10.94 -3.07
N LEU A 170 -8.40 10.63 -2.28
CA LEU A 170 -7.55 11.63 -1.61
C LEU A 170 -6.65 12.38 -2.59
N MET A 171 -6.11 11.68 -3.59
CA MET A 171 -5.18 12.23 -4.57
C MET A 171 -5.87 12.91 -5.77
N GLY A 172 -7.15 12.58 -6.04
CA GLY A 172 -7.85 13.01 -7.24
C GLY A 172 -7.35 12.32 -8.53
N ILE A 173 -6.73 11.14 -8.43
CA ILE A 173 -6.15 10.35 -9.54
C ILE A 173 -6.97 9.06 -9.69
N PRO A 174 -7.43 8.66 -10.90
CA PRO A 174 -8.25 7.46 -11.09
C PRO A 174 -7.49 6.16 -10.74
N VAL A 175 -8.22 5.13 -10.30
CA VAL A 175 -7.68 3.77 -10.14
C VAL A 175 -7.78 3.03 -11.46
N LEU A 176 -6.71 2.33 -11.83
CA LEU A 176 -6.66 1.39 -12.94
C LEU A 176 -6.31 0.00 -12.43
N ASP A 177 -7.15 -0.99 -12.66
CA ASP A 177 -6.90 -2.40 -12.36
C ASP A 177 -6.12 -3.03 -13.51
N ALA A 178 -4.82 -2.71 -13.56
CA ALA A 178 -3.95 -3.04 -14.69
C ALA A 178 -3.15 -4.33 -14.51
N LEU A 179 -3.13 -4.91 -13.30
CA LEU A 179 -2.29 -6.06 -12.99
C LEU A 179 -3.12 -7.28 -12.61
N ALA A 180 -2.76 -8.43 -13.14
CA ALA A 180 -3.24 -9.73 -12.68
C ALA A 180 -2.10 -10.52 -12.03
N LYS A 181 -2.38 -11.15 -10.88
CA LYS A 181 -1.43 -12.01 -10.17
C LYS A 181 -1.84 -13.46 -10.28
N TRP A 182 -0.91 -14.33 -10.68
CA TRP A 182 -1.15 -15.75 -10.81
C TRP A 182 -0.78 -16.54 -9.56
N ASP A 183 -1.54 -17.60 -9.26
CA ASP A 183 -1.13 -18.56 -8.22
C ASP A 183 0.03 -19.42 -8.73
N ALA A 184 1.02 -19.68 -7.87
CA ALA A 184 2.15 -20.56 -8.18
C ALA A 184 1.72 -21.99 -8.62
N CYS A 185 0.47 -22.39 -8.36
CA CYS A 185 -0.12 -23.64 -8.81
C CYS A 185 -0.53 -23.62 -10.28
N ASP A 186 -0.95 -22.46 -10.81
CA ASP A 186 -1.35 -22.33 -12.21
C ASP A 186 -0.15 -22.24 -13.15
N GLN A 187 0.98 -21.72 -12.69
CA GLN A 187 2.25 -21.72 -13.40
C GLN A 187 2.77 -23.14 -13.70
N ARG A 188 2.41 -24.13 -12.88
CA ARG A 188 2.78 -25.55 -13.14
C ARG A 188 2.01 -26.19 -14.28
N LYS A 189 0.89 -25.62 -14.72
CA LYS A 189 0.08 -26.13 -15.85
C LYS A 189 0.60 -25.64 -17.20
N LEU A 190 1.44 -24.62 -17.23
CA LEU A 190 2.00 -24.02 -18.46
C LEU A 190 3.34 -24.64 -18.90
N GLY A 191 3.54 -25.93 -18.72
CA GLY A 191 4.55 -26.71 -19.46
C GLY A 191 5.99 -26.60 -18.95
N ARG A 192 6.75 -27.66 -19.25
CA ARG A 192 8.10 -28.04 -18.80
C ARG A 192 9.27 -27.09 -19.17
N GLY A 193 9.02 -25.88 -19.66
CA GLY A 193 10.05 -24.95 -20.17
C GLY A 193 10.44 -23.79 -19.24
N GLY A 194 9.72 -23.53 -18.16
CA GLY A 194 9.85 -22.29 -17.36
C GLY A 194 10.32 -22.48 -15.92
N ARG A 195 11.46 -23.14 -15.68
CA ARG A 195 12.02 -23.29 -14.32
C ARG A 195 13.08 -22.25 -13.99
N LEU A 196 12.80 -21.00 -14.30
CA LEU A 196 13.48 -19.83 -13.76
C LEU A 196 12.45 -18.68 -13.75
N ALA A 197 11.32 -18.88 -13.02
CA ALA A 197 10.40 -17.80 -12.79
C ALA A 197 11.06 -16.80 -11.85
N ASN A 198 11.65 -15.75 -12.40
CA ASN A 198 11.96 -14.52 -11.71
C ASN A 198 10.64 -13.96 -11.14
N ALA A 199 10.70 -13.21 -10.04
CA ALA A 199 9.53 -12.53 -9.48
C ALA A 199 8.78 -11.68 -10.54
N ALA A 200 9.45 -11.27 -11.62
CA ALA A 200 8.90 -10.59 -12.79
C ALA A 200 7.77 -11.37 -13.51
N ASP A 201 7.80 -12.71 -13.49
CA ASP A 201 6.75 -13.54 -14.11
C ASP A 201 5.50 -13.72 -13.23
N ALA A 202 5.45 -13.06 -12.07
CA ALA A 202 4.34 -13.19 -11.12
C ALA A 202 3.11 -12.34 -11.49
N TYR A 203 3.26 -11.36 -12.37
CA TYR A 203 2.22 -10.41 -12.75
C TYR A 203 2.09 -10.30 -14.27
N ASP A 204 0.84 -10.21 -14.75
CA ASP A 204 0.54 -9.84 -16.13
C ASP A 204 -0.10 -8.45 -16.17
N VAL A 205 0.25 -7.66 -17.17
CA VAL A 205 -0.43 -6.41 -17.48
C VAL A 205 -1.66 -6.74 -18.32
N VAL A 206 -2.86 -6.45 -17.79
CA VAL A 206 -4.14 -6.82 -18.39
C VAL A 206 -4.87 -5.66 -19.06
N GLU A 207 -4.39 -4.43 -18.86
CA GLU A 207 -4.93 -3.21 -19.44
C GLU A 207 -3.86 -2.47 -20.27
N PRO A 208 -4.25 -1.71 -21.31
CA PRO A 208 -3.30 -0.95 -22.12
C PRO A 208 -2.76 0.25 -21.33
N VAL A 209 -1.52 0.15 -20.87
CA VAL A 209 -0.84 1.18 -20.05
C VAL A 209 0.34 1.85 -20.76
N ALA A 210 0.57 1.53 -22.02
CA ALA A 210 1.70 2.05 -22.78
C ALA A 210 1.70 3.59 -22.83
N GLY A 211 2.78 4.22 -22.41
CA GLY A 211 2.95 5.66 -22.36
C GLY A 211 2.28 6.35 -21.16
N MET A 212 1.64 5.63 -20.26
CA MET A 212 1.05 6.17 -19.04
C MET A 212 2.11 6.24 -17.91
N ARG A 213 1.98 7.26 -17.08
CA ARG A 213 2.70 7.34 -15.81
C ARG A 213 1.82 6.79 -14.71
N LEU A 214 2.24 5.70 -14.10
CA LEU A 214 1.47 4.96 -13.13
C LEU A 214 2.06 5.09 -11.72
N LEU A 215 1.20 5.27 -10.74
CA LEU A 215 1.56 5.21 -9.33
C LEU A 215 1.17 3.84 -8.77
N LEU A 216 2.17 2.96 -8.63
CA LEU A 216 1.97 1.63 -8.07
C LEU A 216 1.96 1.68 -6.54
N ILE A 217 0.96 1.08 -5.91
CA ILE A 217 0.84 0.98 -4.46
C ILE A 217 0.80 -0.47 -3.97
N ASP A 218 1.42 -0.72 -2.83
CA ASP A 218 1.39 -1.99 -2.10
C ASP A 218 1.34 -1.71 -0.59
N ASP A 219 0.98 -2.72 0.21
CA ASP A 219 0.86 -2.56 1.67
C ASP A 219 2.18 -2.80 2.41
N VAL A 220 3.06 -3.66 1.92
CA VAL A 220 4.35 -3.97 2.56
C VAL A 220 5.44 -4.13 1.51
N ILE A 221 6.46 -3.33 1.61
CA ILE A 221 7.69 -3.48 0.84
C ILE A 221 8.74 -4.15 1.75
N THR A 222 9.27 -5.28 1.32
CA THR A 222 10.38 -5.98 2.01
C THR A 222 11.68 -5.78 1.24
N THR A 223 11.94 -6.59 0.23
CA THR A 223 13.11 -6.49 -0.65
C THR A 223 12.88 -5.59 -1.87
N GLY A 224 11.66 -5.09 -2.06
CA GLY A 224 11.27 -4.39 -3.28
C GLY A 224 11.00 -5.29 -4.48
N ALA A 225 11.20 -6.61 -4.35
CA ALA A 225 11.01 -7.56 -5.46
C ALA A 225 9.59 -7.54 -6.03
N THR A 226 8.57 -7.39 -5.18
CA THR A 226 7.17 -7.26 -5.62
C THR A 226 6.96 -6.01 -6.47
N MET A 227 7.50 -4.87 -6.03
CA MET A 227 7.40 -3.60 -6.75
C MET A 227 8.16 -3.66 -8.07
N ALA A 228 9.36 -4.25 -8.06
CA ALA A 228 10.15 -4.45 -9.27
C ALA A 228 9.51 -5.38 -10.28
N ALA A 229 8.78 -6.41 -9.81
CA ALA A 229 8.08 -7.35 -10.69
C ALA A 229 6.79 -6.79 -11.29
N ALA A 230 6.20 -5.77 -10.64
CA ALA A 230 4.94 -5.15 -11.04
C ALA A 230 5.14 -3.80 -11.77
N SER A 231 6.38 -3.32 -11.90
CA SER A 231 6.76 -2.11 -12.66
C SER A 231 7.22 -2.47 -14.04
#